data_79b021657300e814dc0fcd8b2560814d
#
_entry.id   79b021657300e814dc0fcd8b2560814d
#
_cell.length_a   1.000
_cell.length_b   1.000
_cell.length_c   1.000
_cell.angle_alpha   90.00
_cell.angle_beta   90.00
_cell.angle_gamma   90.00
#
_symmetry.space_group_name_H-M   'P 1'
#
loop_
_entity.id
_entity.type
_entity.pdbx_description
1 polymer ?
#
loop_
_entity_poly.entity_id
_entity_poly.type
_entity_poly.pdbx_seq_one_letter_code
_entity_poly.pdbx_strand_id
1 'polypeptide(L)'
;MGLRILSEQERQKKIDDKYSAIIAQLNGVSKKFKSSKAPSLEDINLEVYQEDFLSILGSSGCGKTTLLKMMCGLIKPTSGKINWPTSNFQNSVENPANLSFVFQEPNLLPWMNVYDNIKLPLKIYKENSYKADEEIYDIINLVGLKGFEEYYPRQLSGGMSMRVSIARALVTQPKVLLMDEPFSALDETRRF
;
A
#
# COMPACT_ATOMS: atom_id res chain seq x y z
N MET A 1 -21.94 -13.21 27.57
CA MET A 1 -21.82 -12.22 26.47
C MET A 1 -22.69 -12.71 25.33
N GLY A 2 -23.90 -12.14 25.14
CA GLY A 2 -24.89 -12.65 24.19
C GLY A 2 -24.58 -12.19 22.76
N LEU A 3 -24.70 -13.11 21.79
CA LEU A 3 -24.65 -12.80 20.36
C LEU A 3 -25.83 -11.88 20.02
N ARG A 4 -25.54 -10.63 19.63
CA ARG A 4 -26.55 -9.70 19.13
C ARG A 4 -26.64 -9.90 17.61
N ILE A 5 -27.76 -10.44 17.14
CA ILE A 5 -28.09 -10.52 15.71
C ILE A 5 -28.61 -9.15 15.28
N LEU A 6 -27.94 -8.53 14.31
CA LEU A 6 -28.40 -7.26 13.75
C LEU A 6 -29.68 -7.47 12.95
N SER A 7 -30.64 -6.53 13.06
CA SER A 7 -31.83 -6.51 12.20
C SER A 7 -31.45 -6.26 10.73
N GLU A 8 -32.35 -6.59 9.80
CA GLU A 8 -32.12 -6.29 8.36
C GLU A 8 -31.88 -4.81 8.10
N GLN A 9 -32.59 -3.92 8.80
CA GLN A 9 -32.39 -2.48 8.69
C GLN A 9 -31.03 -2.02 9.23
N GLU A 10 -30.55 -2.61 10.33
CA GLU A 10 -29.18 -2.32 10.85
C GLU A 10 -28.09 -2.87 9.92
N ARG A 11 -28.33 -4.01 9.26
CA ARG A 11 -27.42 -4.55 8.23
C ARG A 11 -27.41 -3.67 7.00
N GLN A 12 -28.59 -3.27 6.50
CA GLN A 12 -28.70 -2.39 5.33
C GLN A 12 -28.07 -1.03 5.61
N LYS A 13 -28.32 -0.43 6.78
CA LYS A 13 -27.66 0.82 7.17
C LYS A 13 -26.14 0.71 7.25
N LYS A 14 -25.59 -0.40 7.78
CA LYS A 14 -24.15 -0.65 7.78
C LYS A 14 -23.59 -0.82 6.37
N ILE A 15 -24.36 -1.41 5.46
CA ILE A 15 -24.01 -1.54 4.06
C ILE A 15 -24.01 -0.14 3.41
N ASP A 16 -25.07 0.64 3.60
CA ASP A 16 -25.21 1.98 3.05
C ASP A 16 -24.14 2.95 3.60
N ASP A 17 -23.83 2.89 4.89
CA ASP A 17 -22.76 3.65 5.53
C ASP A 17 -21.36 3.22 4.99
N LYS A 18 -21.17 1.94 4.74
CA LYS A 18 -19.93 1.42 4.11
C LYS A 18 -19.76 1.92 2.67
N TYR A 19 -20.84 1.91 1.89
CA TYR A 19 -20.85 2.39 0.50
C TYR A 19 -20.87 3.93 0.38
N SER A 20 -21.09 4.66 1.46
CA SER A 20 -21.09 6.14 1.45
C SER A 20 -19.68 6.75 1.38
N ALA A 21 -18.64 5.99 1.64
CA ALA A 21 -17.25 6.48 1.68
C ALA A 21 -16.36 5.87 0.60
N ILE A 22 -16.57 6.26 -0.66
CA ILE A 22 -15.62 5.97 -1.74
C ILE A 22 -14.30 6.70 -1.45
N ILE A 23 -13.19 5.95 -1.37
CA ILE A 23 -11.85 6.52 -1.15
C ILE A 23 -11.15 6.78 -2.48
N ALA A 24 -11.31 5.89 -3.46
CA ALA A 24 -10.74 6.06 -4.79
C ALA A 24 -11.74 5.65 -5.88
N GLN A 25 -11.79 6.42 -6.95
CA GLN A 25 -12.63 6.14 -8.12
C GLN A 25 -11.80 6.29 -9.40
N LEU A 26 -11.77 5.22 -10.19
CA LEU A 26 -11.17 5.17 -11.49
C LEU A 26 -12.28 5.19 -12.54
N ASN A 27 -12.23 6.14 -13.47
CA ASN A 27 -13.24 6.32 -14.49
C ASN A 27 -12.58 6.29 -15.89
N GLY A 28 -12.80 5.22 -16.63
CA GLY A 28 -12.30 5.05 -17.98
C GLY A 28 -10.77 5.08 -18.09
N VAL A 29 -10.07 4.63 -17.06
CA VAL A 29 -8.61 4.77 -16.95
C VAL A 29 -7.91 3.84 -17.93
N SER A 30 -7.11 4.42 -18.83
CA SER A 30 -6.33 3.67 -19.80
C SER A 30 -4.86 4.11 -19.77
N LYS A 31 -3.95 3.16 -20.08
CA LYS A 31 -2.53 3.44 -20.20
C LYS A 31 -1.92 2.79 -21.42
N LYS A 32 -1.37 3.62 -22.31
CA LYS A 32 -0.55 3.21 -23.44
C LYS A 32 0.83 3.85 -23.31
N PHE A 33 1.88 3.03 -23.29
CA PHE A 33 3.26 3.53 -23.33
C PHE A 33 3.68 3.83 -24.77
N LYS A 34 4.53 4.84 -24.96
CA LYS A 34 4.98 5.26 -26.31
C LYS A 34 5.68 4.13 -27.08
N SER A 35 6.35 3.22 -26.38
CA SER A 35 7.05 2.07 -26.95
C SER A 35 6.15 0.88 -27.26
N SER A 36 4.87 0.90 -26.86
CA SER A 36 3.97 -0.24 -26.99
C SER A 36 2.96 -0.04 -28.12
N LYS A 37 2.73 -1.11 -28.92
CA LYS A 37 1.69 -1.12 -29.95
C LYS A 37 0.29 -1.17 -29.35
N ALA A 38 0.11 -1.93 -28.26
CA ALA A 38 -1.16 -2.10 -27.56
C ALA A 38 -1.15 -1.34 -26.22
N PRO A 39 -2.33 -0.93 -25.69
CA PRO A 39 -2.43 -0.39 -24.36
C PRO A 39 -2.07 -1.46 -23.32
N SER A 40 -1.45 -1.04 -22.23
CA SER A 40 -1.19 -1.90 -21.06
C SER A 40 -2.42 -2.06 -20.18
N LEU A 41 -3.30 -1.06 -20.22
CA LEU A 41 -4.60 -1.04 -19.53
C LEU A 41 -5.57 -0.25 -20.39
N GLU A 42 -6.83 -0.71 -20.45
CA GLU A 42 -7.85 -0.11 -21.28
C GLU A 42 -9.18 -0.06 -20.51
N ASP A 43 -9.77 1.13 -20.47
CA ASP A 43 -11.09 1.42 -19.89
C ASP A 43 -11.33 0.83 -18.49
N ILE A 44 -10.39 1.01 -17.58
CA ILE A 44 -10.52 0.51 -16.21
C ILE A 44 -11.48 1.42 -15.43
N ASN A 45 -12.56 0.81 -14.95
CA ASN A 45 -13.55 1.41 -14.08
C ASN A 45 -13.55 0.65 -12.76
N LEU A 46 -13.29 1.37 -11.63
CA LEU A 46 -13.14 0.76 -10.31
C LEU A 46 -13.47 1.76 -9.22
N GLU A 47 -14.23 1.33 -8.24
CA GLU A 47 -14.47 2.06 -7.00
C GLU A 47 -13.85 1.28 -5.83
N VAL A 48 -13.15 2.00 -4.96
CA VAL A 48 -12.55 1.46 -3.73
C VAL A 48 -13.19 2.18 -2.55
N TYR A 49 -13.73 1.40 -1.64
CA TYR A 49 -14.43 1.91 -0.46
C TYR A 49 -13.54 1.86 0.79
N GLN A 50 -13.94 2.62 1.80
CA GLN A 50 -13.26 2.57 3.09
C GLN A 50 -13.32 1.15 3.68
N GLU A 51 -12.20 0.71 4.27
CA GLU A 51 -12.05 -0.63 4.86
C GLU A 51 -12.10 -1.79 3.86
N ASP A 52 -12.08 -1.52 2.55
CA ASP A 52 -11.99 -2.58 1.56
C ASP A 52 -10.60 -3.22 1.55
N PHE A 53 -10.60 -4.55 1.40
CA PHE A 53 -9.44 -5.32 1.00
C PHE A 53 -9.63 -5.79 -0.45
N LEU A 54 -8.95 -5.11 -1.38
CA LEU A 54 -9.07 -5.38 -2.81
C LEU A 54 -7.87 -6.17 -3.33
N SER A 55 -8.14 -7.30 -3.95
CA SER A 55 -7.13 -8.12 -4.63
C SER A 55 -7.26 -8.02 -6.15
N ILE A 56 -6.18 -7.63 -6.83
CA ILE A 56 -6.11 -7.53 -8.29
C ILE A 56 -5.43 -8.78 -8.82
N LEU A 57 -6.19 -9.62 -9.53
CA LEU A 57 -5.71 -10.86 -10.10
C LEU A 57 -5.48 -10.73 -11.60
N GLY A 58 -4.49 -11.43 -12.13
CA GLY A 58 -4.19 -11.45 -13.56
C GLY A 58 -2.83 -12.05 -13.85
N SER A 59 -2.60 -12.45 -15.10
CA SER A 59 -1.32 -12.99 -15.57
C SER A 59 -0.18 -11.99 -15.41
N SER A 60 1.07 -12.50 -15.46
CA SER A 60 2.24 -11.61 -15.47
C SER A 60 2.18 -10.68 -16.69
N GLY A 61 2.49 -9.41 -16.50
CA GLY A 61 2.49 -8.41 -17.56
C GLY A 61 1.11 -7.85 -17.96
N CYS A 62 -0.01 -8.28 -17.33
CA CYS A 62 -1.35 -7.76 -17.66
C CYS A 62 -1.62 -6.32 -17.16
N GLY A 63 -0.66 -5.67 -16.49
CA GLY A 63 -0.78 -4.26 -16.09
C GLY A 63 -1.05 -3.99 -14.62
N LYS A 64 -1.08 -4.99 -13.71
CA LYS A 64 -1.32 -4.81 -12.26
C LYS A 64 -0.43 -3.73 -11.64
N THR A 65 0.88 -3.86 -11.81
CA THR A 65 1.87 -2.88 -11.36
C THR A 65 1.63 -1.49 -11.96
N THR A 66 1.23 -1.43 -13.24
CA THR A 66 0.93 -0.16 -13.91
C THR A 66 -0.29 0.53 -13.29
N LEU A 67 -1.34 -0.24 -12.98
CA LEU A 67 -2.54 0.28 -12.33
C LEU A 67 -2.20 0.83 -10.93
N LEU A 68 -1.51 0.06 -10.11
CA LEU A 68 -1.09 0.48 -8.77
C LEU A 68 -0.21 1.74 -8.82
N LYS A 69 0.75 1.81 -9.77
CA LYS A 69 1.60 3.00 -9.98
C LYS A 69 0.82 4.22 -10.45
N MET A 70 -0.28 4.04 -11.21
CA MET A 70 -1.17 5.14 -11.56
C MET A 70 -1.99 5.61 -10.37
N MET A 71 -2.49 4.68 -9.54
CA MET A 71 -3.23 5.03 -8.32
C MET A 71 -2.38 5.86 -7.34
N CYS A 72 -1.10 5.55 -7.16
CA CYS A 72 -0.20 6.35 -6.30
C CYS A 72 0.42 7.57 -7.00
N GLY A 73 0.00 7.89 -8.23
CA GLY A 73 0.47 9.07 -8.96
C GLY A 73 1.88 8.99 -9.56
N LEU A 74 2.57 7.85 -9.44
CA LEU A 74 3.91 7.65 -10.03
C LEU A 74 3.87 7.65 -11.56
N ILE A 75 2.75 7.25 -12.16
CA ILE A 75 2.53 7.23 -13.60
C ILE A 75 1.18 7.91 -13.89
N LYS A 76 1.15 8.81 -14.87
CA LYS A 76 -0.10 9.43 -15.31
C LYS A 76 -0.83 8.52 -16.29
N PRO A 77 -2.17 8.40 -16.22
CA PRO A 77 -2.97 7.72 -17.23
C PRO A 77 -2.85 8.42 -18.59
N THR A 78 -3.10 7.70 -19.68
CA THR A 78 -3.19 8.28 -21.04
C THR A 78 -4.56 8.88 -21.27
N SER A 79 -5.61 8.24 -20.74
CA SER A 79 -7.00 8.74 -20.73
C SER A 79 -7.71 8.29 -19.46
N GLY A 80 -8.88 8.86 -19.21
CA GLY A 80 -9.63 8.65 -17.98
C GLY A 80 -9.10 9.47 -16.80
N LYS A 81 -9.66 9.24 -15.63
CA LYS A 81 -9.32 9.98 -14.41
C LYS A 81 -9.30 9.05 -13.20
N ILE A 82 -8.38 9.33 -12.28
CA ILE A 82 -8.34 8.74 -10.95
C ILE A 82 -8.67 9.85 -9.97
N ASN A 83 -9.78 9.70 -9.25
CA ASN A 83 -10.26 10.66 -8.27
C ASN A 83 -10.10 10.05 -6.87
N TRP A 84 -9.80 10.91 -5.90
CA TRP A 84 -9.77 10.63 -4.49
C TRP A 84 -10.80 11.53 -3.81
N PRO A 85 -12.10 11.11 -3.73
CA PRO A 85 -13.23 11.99 -3.40
C PRO A 85 -13.21 12.55 -1.99
N THR A 86 -12.66 11.82 -1.02
CA THR A 86 -12.61 12.29 0.37
C THR A 86 -11.61 13.42 0.51
N SER A 87 -11.99 14.48 1.22
CA SER A 87 -11.17 15.69 1.44
C SER A 87 -9.77 15.38 1.98
N ASN A 88 -9.64 14.27 2.70
CA ASN A 88 -8.35 13.78 3.23
C ASN A 88 -7.43 13.19 2.15
N PHE A 89 -7.94 12.95 0.93
CA PHE A 89 -7.19 12.37 -0.19
C PHE A 89 -7.11 13.31 -1.40
N GLN A 90 -7.94 14.37 -1.48
CA GLN A 90 -7.84 15.36 -2.56
C GLN A 90 -6.46 16.01 -2.62
N ASN A 91 -5.77 16.03 -1.49
CA ASN A 91 -4.39 16.47 -1.34
C ASN A 91 -3.41 15.31 -1.15
N SER A 92 -3.73 14.09 -1.65
CA SER A 92 -2.82 12.93 -1.47
C SER A 92 -1.50 13.12 -2.20
N VAL A 93 -1.48 13.94 -3.26
CA VAL A 93 -0.25 14.46 -3.86
C VAL A 93 0.41 15.49 -2.93
N GLU A 94 -0.36 16.18 -2.08
CA GLU A 94 0.10 17.19 -1.13
C GLU A 94 0.31 16.64 0.28
N ASN A 95 -0.34 15.50 0.63
CA ASN A 95 -0.10 14.79 1.89
C ASN A 95 0.19 13.30 1.61
N PRO A 96 1.40 12.99 1.18
CA PRO A 96 1.81 11.64 0.81
C PRO A 96 1.79 10.63 1.96
N ALA A 97 1.67 11.07 3.21
CA ALA A 97 1.55 10.18 4.37
C ALA A 97 0.25 9.35 4.38
N ASN A 98 -0.80 9.82 3.68
CA ASN A 98 -2.08 9.09 3.63
C ASN A 98 -2.09 7.86 2.71
N LEU A 99 -1.11 7.73 1.81
CA LEU A 99 -1.01 6.64 0.86
C LEU A 99 0.40 6.07 0.87
N SER A 100 0.54 4.79 1.14
CA SER A 100 1.83 4.09 1.09
C SER A 100 1.84 3.04 0.00
N PHE A 101 3.03 2.79 -0.55
CA PHE A 101 3.26 1.84 -1.62
C PHE A 101 4.37 0.85 -1.22
N VAL A 102 4.06 -0.45 -1.30
CA VAL A 102 5.03 -1.54 -1.18
C VAL A 102 5.32 -2.07 -2.58
N PHE A 103 6.55 -1.94 -3.01
CA PHE A 103 7.02 -2.42 -4.31
C PHE A 103 7.29 -3.93 -4.26
N GLN A 104 7.28 -4.58 -5.42
CA GLN A 104 7.66 -5.99 -5.60
C GLN A 104 9.09 -6.26 -5.09
N GLU A 105 10.02 -5.33 -5.33
CA GLU A 105 11.32 -5.33 -4.69
C GLU A 105 11.32 -4.46 -3.44
N PRO A 106 11.96 -4.86 -2.33
CA PRO A 106 11.91 -4.14 -1.05
C PRO A 106 12.45 -2.71 -1.12
N ASN A 107 13.34 -2.39 -2.04
CA ASN A 107 13.95 -1.07 -2.25
C ASN A 107 14.43 -0.43 -0.94
N LEU A 108 15.14 -1.22 -0.10
CA LEU A 108 15.74 -0.72 1.12
C LEU A 108 16.99 0.10 0.81
N LEU A 109 17.23 1.12 1.62
CA LEU A 109 18.45 1.90 1.54
C LEU A 109 19.62 1.08 2.12
N PRO A 110 20.61 0.68 1.31
CA PRO A 110 21.63 -0.30 1.71
C PRO A 110 22.58 0.21 2.81
N TRP A 111 22.67 1.52 3.00
CA TRP A 111 23.49 2.18 4.03
C TRP A 111 22.73 2.44 5.35
N MET A 112 21.45 2.09 5.42
CA MET A 112 20.61 2.18 6.61
C MET A 112 20.31 0.79 7.15
N ASN A 113 20.28 0.64 8.48
CA ASN A 113 19.82 -0.58 9.15
C ASN A 113 18.29 -0.72 9.07
N VAL A 114 17.73 -1.78 9.64
CA VAL A 114 16.28 -2.04 9.66
C VAL A 114 15.53 -0.87 10.29
N TYR A 115 15.95 -0.46 11.49
CA TYR A 115 15.31 0.62 12.24
C TYR A 115 15.29 1.93 11.44
N ASP A 116 16.42 2.33 10.87
CA ASP A 116 16.53 3.57 10.09
C ASP A 116 15.74 3.53 8.78
N ASN A 117 15.68 2.37 8.08
CA ASN A 117 14.83 2.19 6.91
C ASN A 117 13.36 2.40 7.25
N ILE A 118 12.88 1.85 8.39
CA ILE A 118 11.50 2.00 8.84
C ILE A 118 11.21 3.44 9.28
N LYS A 119 12.15 4.08 9.98
CA LYS A 119 12.03 5.47 10.46
C LYS A 119 12.04 6.51 9.34
N LEU A 120 12.56 6.18 8.16
CA LEU A 120 12.80 7.12 7.07
C LEU A 120 11.56 7.96 6.68
N PRO A 121 10.35 7.41 6.48
CA PRO A 121 9.17 8.21 6.16
C PRO A 121 8.85 9.25 7.23
N LEU A 122 8.95 8.92 8.50
CA LEU A 122 8.69 9.85 9.61
C LEU A 122 9.67 11.03 9.58
N LYS A 123 10.96 10.76 9.27
CA LYS A 123 11.97 11.82 9.09
C LYS A 123 11.61 12.75 7.92
N ILE A 124 11.10 12.20 6.81
CA ILE A 124 10.72 12.98 5.61
C ILE A 124 9.51 13.89 5.91
N TYR A 125 8.50 13.34 6.60
CA TYR A 125 7.29 14.09 6.94
C TYR A 125 7.45 15.01 8.16
N LYS A 126 8.65 15.06 8.77
CA LYS A 126 8.96 15.87 9.96
C LYS A 126 8.07 15.53 11.17
N GLU A 127 7.59 14.31 11.25
CA GLU A 127 6.89 13.78 12.41
C GLU A 127 7.89 13.42 13.51
N ASN A 128 8.40 14.44 14.20
CA ASN A 128 9.26 14.28 15.37
C ASN A 128 8.40 14.14 16.63
N SER A 129 7.82 12.97 16.83
CA SER A 129 7.15 12.63 18.09
C SER A 129 8.07 11.76 18.96
N TYR A 130 8.10 12.01 20.28
CA TYR A 130 8.75 11.09 21.25
C TYR A 130 8.14 9.68 21.20
N LYS A 131 6.90 9.55 20.71
CA LYS A 131 6.23 8.26 20.47
C LYS A 131 6.72 7.53 19.22
N ALA A 132 7.40 8.21 18.30
CA ALA A 132 7.83 7.63 17.03
C ALA A 132 8.77 6.43 17.22
N ASP A 133 9.62 6.43 18.23
CA ASP A 133 10.54 5.33 18.49
C ASP A 133 9.80 4.09 19.05
N GLU A 134 8.82 4.28 19.94
CA GLU A 134 7.97 3.19 20.45
C GLU A 134 7.16 2.57 19.30
N GLU A 135 6.53 3.40 18.47
CA GLU A 135 5.75 2.94 17.31
C GLU A 135 6.61 2.15 16.29
N ILE A 136 7.87 2.57 16.08
CA ILE A 136 8.80 1.84 15.22
C ILE A 136 9.11 0.45 15.80
N TYR A 137 9.40 0.35 17.10
CA TYR A 137 9.66 -0.94 17.75
C TYR A 137 8.43 -1.85 17.73
N ASP A 138 7.24 -1.31 17.93
CA ASP A 138 5.99 -2.05 17.83
C ASP A 138 5.78 -2.63 16.42
N ILE A 139 6.04 -1.83 15.38
CA ILE A 139 5.95 -2.28 13.99
C ILE A 139 7.03 -3.33 13.68
N ILE A 140 8.27 -3.16 14.14
CA ILE A 140 9.33 -4.16 14.01
C ILE A 140 8.90 -5.49 14.63
N ASN A 141 8.30 -5.44 15.81
CA ASN A 141 7.79 -6.63 16.49
C ASN A 141 6.60 -7.24 15.73
N LEU A 142 5.67 -6.42 15.23
CA LEU A 142 4.50 -6.85 14.43
C LEU A 142 4.90 -7.64 13.18
N VAL A 143 5.95 -7.18 12.48
CA VAL A 143 6.45 -7.88 11.27
C VAL A 143 7.43 -9.02 11.59
N GLY A 144 7.64 -9.33 12.89
CA GLY A 144 8.49 -10.43 13.35
C GLY A 144 9.98 -10.22 13.08
N LEU A 145 10.46 -8.98 13.25
CA LEU A 145 11.86 -8.59 13.08
C LEU A 145 12.52 -8.11 14.37
N LYS A 146 11.93 -8.44 15.53
CA LYS A 146 12.53 -8.15 16.84
C LYS A 146 13.91 -8.79 16.97
N GLY A 147 14.92 -8.00 17.37
CA GLY A 147 16.31 -8.40 17.46
C GLY A 147 17.13 -8.20 16.17
N PHE A 148 16.49 -7.68 15.09
CA PHE A 148 17.14 -7.39 13.83
C PHE A 148 17.24 -5.88 13.54
N GLU A 149 16.97 -5.03 14.50
CA GLU A 149 16.87 -3.57 14.36
C GLU A 149 18.13 -2.96 13.72
N GLU A 150 19.30 -3.44 14.15
CA GLU A 150 20.63 -2.95 13.72
C GLU A 150 21.17 -3.64 12.46
N TYR A 151 20.43 -4.63 11.92
CA TYR A 151 20.87 -5.37 10.73
C TYR A 151 20.72 -4.51 9.47
N TYR A 152 21.71 -4.61 8.58
CA TYR A 152 21.68 -3.94 7.28
C TYR A 152 21.03 -4.84 6.21
N PRO A 153 20.50 -4.27 5.10
CA PRO A 153 19.82 -5.05 4.05
C PRO A 153 20.63 -6.27 3.55
N ARG A 154 21.94 -6.16 3.44
CA ARG A 154 22.85 -7.27 3.03
C ARG A 154 22.87 -8.46 3.99
N GLN A 155 22.39 -8.30 5.21
CA GLN A 155 22.36 -9.33 6.25
C GLN A 155 20.99 -9.98 6.39
N LEU A 156 20.00 -9.51 5.60
CA LEU A 156 18.62 -9.96 5.64
C LEU A 156 18.34 -10.95 4.51
N SER A 157 17.45 -11.91 4.75
CA SER A 157 16.85 -12.68 3.67
C SER A 157 15.89 -11.81 2.82
N GLY A 158 15.53 -12.27 1.61
CA GLY A 158 14.56 -11.59 0.76
C GLY A 158 13.23 -11.36 1.46
N GLY A 159 12.71 -12.38 2.18
CA GLY A 159 11.50 -12.27 2.97
C GLY A 159 11.62 -11.30 4.15
N MET A 160 12.78 -11.23 4.82
CA MET A 160 13.03 -10.24 5.88
C MET A 160 13.06 -8.82 5.28
N SER A 161 13.75 -8.63 4.16
CA SER A 161 13.80 -7.34 3.47
C SER A 161 12.42 -6.86 3.04
N MET A 162 11.56 -7.76 2.55
CA MET A 162 10.17 -7.43 2.22
C MET A 162 9.38 -7.02 3.47
N ARG A 163 9.55 -7.71 4.60
CA ARG A 163 8.91 -7.33 5.86
C ARG A 163 9.36 -5.96 6.37
N VAL A 164 10.64 -5.59 6.19
CA VAL A 164 11.12 -4.22 6.45
C VAL A 164 10.43 -3.20 5.54
N SER A 165 10.26 -3.52 4.25
CA SER A 165 9.54 -2.65 3.30
C SER A 165 8.08 -2.44 3.69
N ILE A 166 7.40 -3.50 4.13
CA ILE A 166 6.02 -3.42 4.65
C ILE A 166 5.98 -2.57 5.93
N ALA A 167 6.88 -2.82 6.88
CA ALA A 167 6.98 -2.03 8.12
C ALA A 167 7.20 -0.54 7.83
N ARG A 168 8.10 -0.22 6.89
CA ARG A 168 8.35 1.15 6.43
C ARG A 168 7.11 1.80 5.84
N ALA A 169 6.28 1.04 5.13
CA ALA A 169 5.04 1.56 4.56
C ALA A 169 3.95 1.78 5.63
N LEU A 170 3.94 1.00 6.70
CA LEU A 170 2.94 1.07 7.77
C LEU A 170 3.24 2.13 8.83
N VAL A 171 4.50 2.53 9.01
CA VAL A 171 4.91 3.42 10.10
C VAL A 171 4.24 4.79 10.06
N THR A 172 3.81 5.25 8.89
CA THR A 172 3.04 6.49 8.71
C THR A 172 1.53 6.31 8.93
N GLN A 173 1.08 5.12 9.34
CA GLN A 173 -0.34 4.78 9.53
C GLN A 173 -1.19 5.20 8.32
N PRO A 174 -0.85 4.76 7.09
CA PRO A 174 -1.51 5.22 5.88
C PRO A 174 -2.98 4.79 5.85
N LYS A 175 -3.83 5.62 5.28
CA LYS A 175 -5.25 5.29 5.04
C LYS A 175 -5.43 4.32 3.87
N VAL A 176 -4.50 4.32 2.93
CA VAL A 176 -4.47 3.40 1.78
C VAL A 176 -3.09 2.79 1.67
N LEU A 177 -3.04 1.48 1.61
CA LEU A 177 -1.82 0.72 1.37
C LEU A 177 -1.94 -0.02 0.03
N LEU A 178 -1.09 0.33 -0.92
CA LEU A 178 -0.96 -0.34 -2.20
C LEU A 178 0.21 -1.32 -2.14
N MET A 179 -0.01 -2.57 -2.52
CA MET A 179 1.04 -3.60 -2.51
C MET A 179 1.15 -4.27 -3.88
N ASP A 180 2.35 -4.29 -4.43
CA ASP A 180 2.67 -4.94 -5.70
C ASP A 180 3.41 -6.25 -5.45
N GLU A 181 2.72 -7.38 -5.55
CA GLU A 181 3.22 -8.75 -5.34
C GLU A 181 4.07 -8.93 -4.04
N PRO A 182 3.60 -8.47 -2.87
CA PRO A 182 4.41 -8.38 -1.65
C PRO A 182 4.86 -9.75 -1.09
N PHE A 183 4.27 -10.85 -1.56
CA PHE A 183 4.55 -12.20 -1.10
C PHE A 183 5.38 -13.02 -2.09
N SER A 184 5.77 -12.46 -3.23
CA SER A 184 6.57 -13.17 -4.25
C SER A 184 7.92 -13.68 -3.71
N ALA A 185 8.56 -12.92 -2.82
CA ALA A 185 9.81 -13.30 -2.18
C ALA A 185 9.67 -14.36 -1.06
N LEU A 186 8.44 -14.63 -0.58
CA LEU A 186 8.21 -15.63 0.47
C LEU A 186 8.12 -17.05 -0.08
N ASP A 187 7.80 -17.22 -1.36
CA ASP A 187 7.67 -18.53 -1.99
C ASP A 187 9.02 -19.20 -2.29
N GLU A 188 10.12 -18.43 -2.31
CA GLU A 188 11.46 -18.99 -2.52
C GLU A 188 11.96 -19.85 -1.35
N THR A 189 11.44 -19.64 -0.13
CA THR A 189 11.86 -20.42 1.06
C THR A 189 11.14 -21.75 1.21
N ARG A 190 10.15 -22.07 0.34
CA ARG A 190 9.40 -23.36 0.34
C ARG A 190 9.84 -24.34 -0.76
N ARG A 191 10.95 -24.08 -1.45
CA ARG A 191 11.47 -24.98 -2.48
C ARG A 191 12.56 -25.94 -1.97
N PHE A 192 12.40 -26.41 -0.73
CA PHE A 192 13.18 -27.54 -0.22
C PHE A 192 12.30 -28.54 0.47
#